data_18c7c41a3b99daf14b745c7f64606e21
#
_entry.id   18c7c41a3b99daf14b745c7f64606e21
#
_cell.length_a   1.000
_cell.length_b   1.000
_cell.length_c   1.000
_cell.angle_alpha   90.00
_cell.angle_beta   90.00
_cell.angle_gamma   90.00
#
_symmetry.space_group_name_H-M   'P 1'
#
loop_
_entity.id
_entity.type
_entity.pdbx_description
1 polymer ?
#
loop_
_entity_poly.entity_id
_entity_poly.type
_entity_poly.pdbx_seq_one_letter_code
_entity_poly.pdbx_strand_id
1 'polypeptide(L)'
;MKTVVITGATSGIGLAAARKFAGKGYNVIGIGHSETNCDRAKEKILSDYPEAKIVYFAVELMQQREVLRIAKELERYLSENCGGELYALINNVGGVRSMYTTTEEGYEQQFALNHLAGFMLTNKLLPLIEKAHGRVIMTGSNSHKGIKMHWEDPMLKKGYNPLTAYKQSKLCNILFAKGLNDRGVRAYTVDPGLVNTDIGNKQTGSLVNFIWSLRKKHGVAPEIPAETYLFLCEQERTPEGLYYYLCRERKFSGEVTSENAGRLFALSEKLCGISYEGQAKTA
;
A
#
# COMPACT_ATOMS: atom_id res chain seq x y z
N MET A 1 -6.17 10.18 20.09
CA MET A 1 -6.98 9.51 19.02
C MET A 1 -5.98 8.91 18.00
N LYS A 2 -6.17 7.66 17.62
CA LYS A 2 -5.26 7.00 16.66
C LYS A 2 -5.46 7.57 15.24
N THR A 3 -4.36 7.82 14.51
CA THR A 3 -4.39 8.35 13.14
C THR A 3 -3.95 7.29 12.15
N VAL A 4 -4.66 7.16 11.02
CA VAL A 4 -4.28 6.28 9.93
C VAL A 4 -4.14 7.06 8.62
N VAL A 5 -3.12 6.73 7.82
CA VAL A 5 -2.95 7.20 6.44
C VAL A 5 -3.24 6.03 5.50
N ILE A 6 -4.10 6.25 4.49
CA ILE A 6 -4.51 5.20 3.54
C ILE A 6 -4.29 5.70 2.11
N THR A 7 -3.43 5.03 1.34
CA THR A 7 -3.23 5.34 -0.08
C THR A 7 -4.29 4.65 -0.95
N GLY A 8 -4.73 5.34 -2.02
CA GLY A 8 -5.82 4.85 -2.87
C GLY A 8 -7.17 4.83 -2.15
N ALA A 9 -7.41 5.78 -1.25
CA ALA A 9 -8.57 5.82 -0.35
C ALA A 9 -9.87 6.34 -1.01
N THR A 10 -9.87 6.62 -2.31
CA THR A 10 -11.03 7.23 -3.00
C THR A 10 -11.96 6.22 -3.67
N SER A 11 -11.59 4.96 -3.71
CA SER A 11 -12.42 3.90 -4.33
C SER A 11 -12.08 2.51 -3.79
N GLY A 12 -12.93 1.52 -4.07
CA GLY A 12 -12.68 0.12 -3.78
C GLY A 12 -12.31 -0.15 -2.32
N ILE A 13 -11.27 -0.97 -2.11
CA ILE A 13 -10.84 -1.42 -0.78
C ILE A 13 -10.37 -0.25 0.09
N GLY A 14 -9.64 0.72 -0.51
CA GLY A 14 -9.14 1.88 0.22
C GLY A 14 -10.25 2.77 0.76
N LEU A 15 -11.31 3.01 -0.01
CA LEU A 15 -12.49 3.76 0.44
C LEU A 15 -13.25 2.98 1.53
N ALA A 16 -13.42 1.67 1.34
CA ALA A 16 -14.07 0.82 2.34
C ALA A 16 -13.28 0.80 3.65
N ALA A 17 -11.95 0.76 3.58
CA ALA A 17 -11.09 0.87 4.75
C ALA A 17 -11.22 2.24 5.42
N ALA A 18 -11.12 3.34 4.66
CA ALA A 18 -11.27 4.69 5.19
C ALA A 18 -12.61 4.86 5.93
N ARG A 19 -13.69 4.35 5.35
CA ARG A 19 -15.02 4.37 5.96
C ARG A 19 -15.08 3.55 7.26
N LYS A 20 -14.47 2.34 7.28
CA LYS A 20 -14.41 1.52 8.50
C LYS A 20 -13.64 2.18 9.63
N PHE A 21 -12.46 2.73 9.33
CA PHE A 21 -11.65 3.44 10.32
C PHE A 21 -12.36 4.71 10.84
N ALA A 22 -13.01 5.47 9.96
CA ALA A 22 -13.83 6.63 10.34
C ALA A 22 -14.95 6.24 11.31
N GLY A 23 -15.70 5.17 11.00
CA GLY A 23 -16.76 4.64 11.88
C GLY A 23 -16.26 4.09 13.23
N LYS A 24 -14.95 3.81 13.34
CA LYS A 24 -14.29 3.43 14.61
C LYS A 24 -13.66 4.60 15.35
N GLY A 25 -13.87 5.84 14.89
CA GLY A 25 -13.38 7.04 15.54
C GLY A 25 -11.88 7.31 15.38
N TYR A 26 -11.24 6.77 14.32
CA TYR A 26 -9.88 7.15 13.96
C TYR A 26 -9.84 8.49 13.25
N ASN A 27 -8.73 9.23 13.38
CA ASN A 27 -8.39 10.25 12.41
C ASN A 27 -7.99 9.55 11.10
N VAL A 28 -8.68 9.84 10.00
CA VAL A 28 -8.41 9.23 8.70
C VAL A 28 -7.82 10.25 7.76
N ILE A 29 -6.65 9.94 7.20
CA ILE A 29 -6.01 10.71 6.15
C ILE A 29 -6.03 9.86 4.88
N GLY A 30 -6.88 10.21 3.93
CA GLY A 30 -6.99 9.55 2.64
C GLY A 30 -6.06 10.18 1.61
N ILE A 31 -5.40 9.35 0.80
CA ILE A 31 -4.64 9.79 -0.36
C ILE A 31 -5.34 9.29 -1.61
N GLY A 32 -5.68 10.21 -2.52
CA GLY A 32 -6.33 9.95 -3.80
C GLY A 32 -5.52 10.50 -4.98
N HIS A 33 -5.97 10.21 -6.21
CA HIS A 33 -5.31 10.68 -7.42
C HIS A 33 -5.77 12.08 -7.86
N SER A 34 -7.01 12.45 -7.59
CA SER A 34 -7.58 13.76 -7.98
C SER A 34 -8.44 14.37 -6.89
N GLU A 35 -8.46 15.68 -6.81
CA GLU A 35 -9.29 16.47 -5.87
C GLU A 35 -10.76 16.04 -5.93
N THR A 36 -11.35 16.00 -7.12
CA THR A 36 -12.75 15.60 -7.31
C THR A 36 -13.09 14.23 -6.70
N ASN A 37 -12.17 13.24 -6.84
CA ASN A 37 -12.39 11.92 -6.25
C ASN A 37 -12.19 11.94 -4.74
N CYS A 38 -11.27 12.76 -4.24
CA CYS A 38 -11.04 12.97 -2.83
C CYS A 38 -12.27 13.59 -2.16
N ASP A 39 -12.85 14.65 -2.75
CA ASP A 39 -14.06 15.32 -2.23
C ASP A 39 -15.25 14.37 -2.20
N ARG A 40 -15.52 13.64 -3.28
CA ARG A 40 -16.60 12.63 -3.33
C ARG A 40 -16.43 11.54 -2.27
N ALA A 41 -15.19 11.08 -2.07
CA ALA A 41 -14.92 10.06 -1.05
C ALA A 41 -15.15 10.60 0.36
N LYS A 42 -14.71 11.84 0.64
CA LYS A 42 -14.93 12.53 1.90
C LYS A 42 -16.41 12.73 2.18
N GLU A 43 -17.16 13.28 1.22
CA GLU A 43 -18.61 13.51 1.33
C GLU A 43 -19.35 12.20 1.63
N LYS A 44 -19.00 11.11 0.91
CA LYS A 44 -19.61 9.80 1.13
C LYS A 44 -19.36 9.28 2.54
N ILE A 45 -18.17 9.49 3.11
CA ILE A 45 -17.87 9.04 4.47
C ILE A 45 -18.58 9.93 5.50
N LEU A 46 -18.60 11.24 5.28
CA LEU A 46 -19.26 12.18 6.18
C LEU A 46 -20.80 12.05 6.16
N SER A 47 -21.40 11.57 5.06
CA SER A 47 -22.84 11.26 5.03
C SER A 47 -23.21 10.10 5.96
N ASP A 48 -22.29 9.13 6.15
CA ASP A 48 -22.49 7.99 7.04
C ASP A 48 -22.06 8.29 8.50
N TYR A 49 -21.02 9.12 8.63
CA TYR A 49 -20.36 9.46 9.88
C TYR A 49 -20.08 10.97 9.95
N PRO A 50 -21.08 11.82 10.23
CA PRO A 50 -20.94 13.30 10.19
C PRO A 50 -19.83 13.85 11.07
N GLU A 51 -19.56 13.21 12.22
CA GLU A 51 -18.53 13.62 13.18
C GLU A 51 -17.14 13.03 12.91
N ALA A 52 -16.97 12.29 11.79
CA ALA A 52 -15.69 11.67 11.48
C ALA A 52 -14.62 12.71 11.18
N LYS A 53 -13.44 12.53 11.79
CA LYS A 53 -12.26 13.34 11.46
C LYS A 53 -11.57 12.73 10.24
N ILE A 54 -11.82 13.36 9.09
CA ILE A 54 -11.29 12.88 7.80
C ILE A 54 -10.79 14.02 6.93
N VAL A 55 -9.59 13.85 6.38
CA VAL A 55 -9.00 14.73 5.38
C VAL A 55 -8.47 13.91 4.20
N TYR A 56 -8.46 14.51 3.03
CA TYR A 56 -7.91 13.91 1.83
C TYR A 56 -6.84 14.80 1.20
N PHE A 57 -5.86 14.16 0.58
CA PHE A 57 -4.83 14.80 -0.24
C PHE A 57 -4.82 14.16 -1.63
N ALA A 58 -4.78 14.99 -2.66
CA ALA A 58 -4.68 14.54 -4.04
C ALA A 58 -3.22 14.54 -4.51
N VAL A 59 -2.76 13.40 -5.06
CA VAL A 59 -1.37 13.25 -5.51
C VAL A 59 -1.20 12.12 -6.53
N GLU A 60 -0.28 12.32 -7.48
CA GLU A 60 0.15 11.29 -8.44
C GLU A 60 1.32 10.47 -7.86
N LEU A 61 1.01 9.33 -7.24
CA LEU A 61 1.99 8.50 -6.56
C LEU A 61 2.95 7.72 -7.49
N MET A 62 2.77 7.75 -8.81
CA MET A 62 3.74 7.17 -9.73
C MET A 62 5.03 7.99 -9.87
N GLN A 63 5.00 9.28 -9.53
CA GLN A 63 6.13 10.18 -9.65
C GLN A 63 6.83 10.34 -8.31
N GLN A 64 8.13 10.03 -8.24
CA GLN A 64 8.89 10.09 -6.98
C GLN A 64 8.87 11.48 -6.34
N ARG A 65 8.98 12.54 -7.15
CA ARG A 65 8.90 13.93 -6.66
C ARG A 65 7.58 14.21 -5.92
N GLU A 66 6.47 13.65 -6.43
CA GLU A 66 5.16 13.84 -5.82
C GLU A 66 5.01 13.02 -4.54
N VAL A 67 5.61 11.82 -4.48
CA VAL A 67 5.67 11.04 -3.24
C VAL A 67 6.46 11.79 -2.16
N LEU A 68 7.58 12.43 -2.52
CA LEU A 68 8.37 13.25 -1.58
C LEU A 68 7.62 14.51 -1.15
N ARG A 69 6.89 15.15 -2.07
CA ARG A 69 6.07 16.33 -1.77
C ARG A 69 4.98 15.99 -0.76
N ILE A 70 4.19 14.95 -1.06
CA ILE A 70 3.09 14.56 -0.16
C ILE A 70 3.58 14.05 1.17
N ALA A 71 4.73 13.37 1.23
CA ALA A 71 5.32 12.93 2.50
C ALA A 71 5.61 14.11 3.43
N LYS A 72 6.22 15.20 2.91
CA LYS A 72 6.46 16.43 3.68
C LYS A 72 5.16 17.10 4.15
N GLU A 73 4.14 17.11 3.28
CA GLU A 73 2.84 17.69 3.61
C GLU A 73 2.13 16.89 4.70
N LEU A 74 2.19 15.55 4.62
CA LEU A 74 1.67 14.65 5.65
C LEU A 74 2.43 14.80 6.97
N GLU A 75 3.76 14.89 6.93
CA GLU A 75 4.58 15.10 8.13
C GLU A 75 4.18 16.40 8.85
N ARG A 76 4.04 17.49 8.09
CA ARG A 76 3.56 18.76 8.64
C ARG A 76 2.17 18.62 9.23
N TYR A 77 1.21 18.07 8.48
CA TYR A 77 -0.18 17.91 8.93
C TYR A 77 -0.27 17.06 10.20
N LEU A 78 0.44 15.93 10.22
CA LEU A 78 0.50 15.03 11.38
C LEU A 78 1.10 15.72 12.60
N SER A 79 2.14 16.52 12.42
CA SER A 79 2.78 17.27 13.51
C SER A 79 1.84 18.34 14.09
N GLU A 80 1.14 19.08 13.23
CA GLU A 80 0.24 20.17 13.64
C GLU A 80 -1.09 19.68 14.22
N ASN A 81 -1.64 18.58 13.71
CA ASN A 81 -3.02 18.15 13.99
C ASN A 81 -3.15 16.82 14.73
N CYS A 82 -2.09 16.00 14.76
CA CYS A 82 -2.14 14.63 15.28
C CYS A 82 -1.02 14.33 16.30
N GLY A 83 -0.39 15.36 16.88
CA GLY A 83 0.69 15.19 17.85
C GLY A 83 1.99 14.59 17.29
N GLY A 84 2.14 14.61 15.97
CA GLY A 84 3.30 14.00 15.29
C GLY A 84 3.31 12.48 15.36
N GLU A 85 2.14 11.85 15.43
CA GLU A 85 1.98 10.40 15.58
C GLU A 85 1.18 9.79 14.42
N LEU A 86 1.70 8.71 13.85
CA LEU A 86 1.03 7.92 12.81
C LEU A 86 0.87 6.47 13.27
N TYR A 87 -0.35 6.10 13.66
CA TYR A 87 -0.63 4.76 14.18
C TYR A 87 -0.61 3.67 13.11
N ALA A 88 -1.08 3.96 11.90
CA ALA A 88 -0.99 3.01 10.79
C ALA A 88 -0.81 3.72 9.45
N LEU A 89 0.12 3.21 8.63
CA LEU A 89 0.24 3.54 7.21
C LEU A 89 -0.23 2.35 6.39
N ILE A 90 -1.32 2.53 5.64
CA ILE A 90 -1.90 1.50 4.77
C ILE A 90 -1.55 1.84 3.32
N ASN A 91 -0.52 1.18 2.80
CA ASN A 91 -0.10 1.25 1.41
C ASN A 91 -1.02 0.35 0.56
N ASN A 92 -2.21 0.89 0.26
CA ASN A 92 -3.24 0.15 -0.47
C ASN A 92 -3.25 0.46 -1.97
N VAL A 93 -2.73 1.61 -2.40
CA VAL A 93 -2.68 1.95 -3.82
C VAL A 93 -2.01 0.86 -4.64
N GLY A 94 -2.56 0.63 -5.82
CA GLY A 94 -1.98 -0.31 -6.77
C GLY A 94 -2.81 -0.40 -8.04
N GLY A 95 -2.20 -0.93 -9.09
CA GLY A 95 -2.84 -1.10 -10.39
C GLY A 95 -2.17 -2.16 -11.24
N VAL A 96 -2.80 -2.44 -12.37
CA VAL A 96 -2.25 -3.30 -13.44
C VAL A 96 -2.14 -2.44 -14.70
N ARG A 97 -1.07 -2.60 -15.46
CA ARG A 97 -0.87 -1.97 -16.78
C ARG A 97 -0.73 -3.06 -17.82
N SER A 98 -1.42 -2.91 -18.96
CA SER A 98 -1.40 -3.91 -20.04
C SER A 98 -0.14 -3.88 -20.89
N MET A 99 0.55 -2.75 -20.93
CA MET A 99 1.76 -2.55 -21.74
C MET A 99 2.91 -2.07 -20.87
N TYR A 100 4.12 -2.31 -21.33
CA TYR A 100 5.30 -1.72 -20.74
C TYR A 100 5.28 -0.21 -20.94
N THR A 101 5.19 0.51 -19.84
CA THR A 101 5.30 1.97 -19.81
C THR A 101 6.14 2.35 -18.60
N THR A 102 6.84 3.48 -18.69
CA THR A 102 7.72 3.95 -17.62
C THR A 102 7.20 5.26 -17.02
N THR A 103 7.62 5.53 -15.80
CA THR A 103 7.50 6.85 -15.17
C THR A 103 8.51 7.84 -15.79
N GLU A 104 8.46 9.10 -15.39
CA GLU A 104 9.43 10.11 -15.80
C GLU A 104 10.87 9.72 -15.39
N GLU A 105 11.02 9.00 -14.28
CA GLU A 105 12.30 8.49 -13.79
C GLU A 105 12.75 7.21 -14.50
N GLY A 106 11.97 6.69 -15.45
CA GLY A 106 12.29 5.52 -16.24
C GLY A 106 11.96 4.17 -15.60
N TYR A 107 11.13 4.15 -14.54
CA TYR A 107 10.72 2.92 -13.85
C TYR A 107 9.43 2.37 -14.43
N GLU A 108 9.32 1.04 -14.51
CA GLU A 108 8.09 0.37 -14.92
C GLU A 108 6.93 0.77 -14.00
N GLN A 109 5.79 1.17 -14.58
CA GLN A 109 4.71 1.83 -13.85
C GLN A 109 4.06 0.97 -12.77
N GLN A 110 3.95 -0.36 -12.94
CA GLN A 110 3.41 -1.22 -11.89
C GLN A 110 4.39 -1.35 -10.71
N PHE A 111 5.68 -1.49 -11.01
CA PHE A 111 6.71 -1.52 -9.98
C PHE A 111 6.79 -0.20 -9.22
N ALA A 112 6.74 0.93 -9.94
CA ALA A 112 6.75 2.26 -9.35
C ALA A 112 5.55 2.49 -8.42
N LEU A 113 4.32 2.31 -8.93
CA LEU A 113 3.10 2.59 -8.17
C LEU A 113 2.87 1.58 -7.05
N ASN A 114 3.02 0.27 -7.34
CA ASN A 114 2.63 -0.78 -6.41
C ASN A 114 3.66 -0.99 -5.30
N HIS A 115 4.94 -0.64 -5.55
CA HIS A 115 6.03 -0.89 -4.61
C HIS A 115 6.81 0.38 -4.24
N LEU A 116 7.46 1.06 -5.19
CA LEU A 116 8.37 2.17 -4.87
C LEU A 116 7.67 3.34 -4.17
N ALA A 117 6.44 3.66 -4.56
CA ALA A 117 5.65 4.70 -3.90
C ALA A 117 5.46 4.42 -2.40
N GLY A 118 5.01 3.21 -2.06
CA GLY A 118 4.84 2.78 -0.67
C GLY A 118 6.18 2.69 0.09
N PHE A 119 7.24 2.26 -0.59
CA PHE A 119 8.59 2.20 -0.05
C PHE A 119 9.09 3.61 0.37
N MET A 120 9.00 4.59 -0.53
CA MET A 120 9.41 5.97 -0.24
C MET A 120 8.55 6.64 0.83
N LEU A 121 7.21 6.49 0.71
CA LEU A 121 6.28 7.12 1.65
C LEU A 121 6.50 6.56 3.07
N THR A 122 6.69 5.24 3.18
CA THR A 122 6.99 4.60 4.47
C THR A 122 8.30 5.12 5.06
N ASN A 123 9.37 5.25 4.26
CA ASN A 123 10.65 5.78 4.72
C ASN A 123 10.49 7.17 5.36
N LYS A 124 9.78 8.07 4.67
CA LYS A 124 9.62 9.46 5.15
C LYS A 124 8.73 9.58 6.37
N LEU A 125 7.74 8.71 6.51
CA LEU A 125 6.81 8.74 7.66
C LEU A 125 7.24 7.80 8.81
N LEU A 126 8.34 7.07 8.65
CA LEU A 126 8.77 6.07 9.61
C LEU A 126 8.99 6.64 11.03
N PRO A 127 9.62 7.81 11.24
CA PRO A 127 9.76 8.37 12.58
C PRO A 127 8.43 8.62 13.29
N LEU A 128 7.39 9.03 12.55
CA LEU A 128 6.05 9.26 13.10
C LEU A 128 5.32 7.95 13.43
N ILE A 129 5.59 6.90 12.65
CA ILE A 129 5.08 5.55 12.89
C ILE A 129 5.73 4.95 14.13
N GLU A 130 7.05 5.07 14.28
CA GLU A 130 7.79 4.57 15.43
C GLU A 130 7.37 5.29 16.71
N LYS A 131 7.23 6.61 16.68
CA LYS A 131 6.73 7.42 17.81
C LYS A 131 5.36 6.94 18.30
N ALA A 132 4.47 6.56 17.40
CA ALA A 132 3.14 6.03 17.73
C ALA A 132 3.14 4.54 18.12
N HIS A 133 4.28 3.86 18.16
CA HIS A 133 4.34 2.39 18.18
C HIS A 133 3.41 1.77 17.13
N GLY A 134 3.37 2.41 15.98
CA GLY A 134 2.47 2.13 14.88
C GLY A 134 2.85 0.92 14.04
N ARG A 135 2.29 0.86 12.83
CA ARG A 135 2.49 -0.24 11.89
C ARG A 135 2.37 0.19 10.44
N VAL A 136 2.99 -0.60 9.57
CA VAL A 136 2.87 -0.48 8.12
C VAL A 136 2.07 -1.67 7.59
N ILE A 137 1.08 -1.41 6.74
CA ILE A 137 0.29 -2.48 6.12
C ILE A 137 0.37 -2.33 4.60
N MET A 138 0.90 -3.37 3.94
CA MET A 138 1.01 -3.44 2.50
C MET A 138 -0.15 -4.24 1.91
N THR A 139 -0.68 -3.80 0.77
CA THR A 139 -1.64 -4.61 0.01
C THR A 139 -0.89 -5.58 -0.89
N GLY A 140 -0.92 -6.84 -0.51
CA GLY A 140 -0.38 -7.95 -1.27
C GLY A 140 -1.36 -8.54 -2.27
N SER A 141 -1.14 -9.81 -2.58
CA SER A 141 -2.04 -10.67 -3.37
C SER A 141 -1.54 -12.10 -3.30
N ASN A 142 -2.43 -13.08 -3.34
CA ASN A 142 -2.04 -14.49 -3.50
C ASN A 142 -1.27 -14.77 -4.81
N SER A 143 -1.35 -13.84 -5.76
CA SER A 143 -0.62 -13.93 -7.03
C SER A 143 0.91 -13.88 -6.89
N HIS A 144 1.44 -13.48 -5.71
CA HIS A 144 2.88 -13.53 -5.41
C HIS A 144 3.45 -14.96 -5.38
N LYS A 145 2.58 -15.96 -5.20
CA LYS A 145 3.01 -17.37 -5.22
C LYS A 145 3.33 -17.80 -6.65
N GLY A 146 4.42 -18.56 -6.79
CA GLY A 146 4.86 -19.06 -8.09
C GLY A 146 5.55 -18.02 -8.99
N ILE A 147 6.00 -16.90 -8.41
CA ILE A 147 6.89 -15.93 -9.07
C ILE A 147 8.18 -15.77 -8.27
N LYS A 148 9.29 -15.55 -8.96
CA LYS A 148 10.57 -15.12 -8.40
C LYS A 148 10.87 -13.71 -8.83
N MET A 149 11.71 -13.01 -8.05
CA MET A 149 12.22 -11.72 -8.46
C MET A 149 13.15 -11.84 -9.66
N HIS A 150 12.93 -11.02 -10.67
CA HIS A 150 13.83 -10.84 -11.79
C HIS A 150 14.93 -9.84 -11.42
N TRP A 151 15.89 -10.28 -10.61
CA TRP A 151 16.93 -9.43 -10.04
C TRP A 151 17.77 -8.68 -11.06
N GLU A 152 18.06 -9.31 -12.22
CA GLU A 152 18.86 -8.72 -13.29
C GLU A 152 18.05 -7.77 -14.20
N ASP A 153 16.72 -7.89 -14.17
CA ASP A 153 15.82 -7.02 -14.92
C ASP A 153 14.54 -6.76 -14.09
N PRO A 154 14.64 -6.03 -12.96
CA PRO A 154 13.51 -5.80 -12.06
C PRO A 154 12.38 -4.99 -12.70
N MET A 155 12.68 -4.26 -13.77
CA MET A 155 11.70 -3.49 -14.55
C MET A 155 11.07 -4.31 -15.69
N LEU A 156 11.48 -5.57 -15.87
CA LEU A 156 10.98 -6.47 -16.92
C LEU A 156 11.04 -5.83 -18.33
N LYS A 157 12.13 -5.12 -18.64
CA LYS A 157 12.35 -4.45 -19.92
C LYS A 157 12.36 -5.44 -21.09
N LYS A 158 12.88 -6.66 -20.81
CA LYS A 158 12.96 -7.74 -21.77
C LYS A 158 11.77 -8.68 -21.60
N GLY A 159 10.91 -8.79 -22.64
CA GLY A 159 9.80 -9.73 -22.65
C GLY A 159 8.71 -9.38 -21.62
N TYR A 160 8.30 -8.11 -21.54
CA TYR A 160 7.26 -7.65 -20.61
C TYR A 160 5.99 -8.48 -20.67
N ASN A 161 5.55 -8.92 -19.52
CA ASN A 161 4.25 -9.55 -19.33
C ASN A 161 3.52 -8.85 -18.17
N PRO A 162 2.32 -8.29 -18.40
CA PRO A 162 1.56 -7.55 -17.40
C PRO A 162 1.28 -8.33 -16.12
N LEU A 163 0.99 -9.63 -16.25
CA LEU A 163 0.70 -10.48 -15.10
C LEU A 163 1.97 -10.81 -14.31
N THR A 164 3.10 -11.00 -15.00
CA THR A 164 4.41 -11.19 -14.36
C THR A 164 4.80 -9.93 -13.59
N ALA A 165 4.67 -8.74 -14.19
CA ALA A 165 4.95 -7.46 -13.55
C ALA A 165 4.06 -7.25 -12.31
N TYR A 166 2.77 -7.53 -12.41
CA TYR A 166 1.86 -7.48 -11.27
C TYR A 166 2.24 -8.46 -10.16
N LYS A 167 2.47 -9.73 -10.49
CA LYS A 167 2.87 -10.76 -9.52
C LYS A 167 4.15 -10.37 -8.80
N GLN A 168 5.15 -9.91 -9.56
CA GLN A 168 6.43 -9.45 -9.00
C GLN A 168 6.23 -8.25 -8.07
N SER A 169 5.45 -7.24 -8.47
CA SER A 169 5.17 -6.09 -7.61
C SER A 169 4.48 -6.49 -6.30
N LYS A 170 3.63 -7.54 -6.34
CA LYS A 170 2.97 -8.05 -5.13
C LYS A 170 3.92 -8.89 -4.25
N LEU A 171 4.88 -9.59 -4.84
CA LEU A 171 5.98 -10.22 -4.11
C LEU A 171 6.84 -9.16 -3.42
N CYS A 172 7.17 -8.06 -4.11
CA CYS A 172 7.91 -6.94 -3.51
C CYS A 172 7.23 -6.35 -2.28
N ASN A 173 5.90 -6.24 -2.27
CA ASN A 173 5.16 -5.74 -1.11
C ASN A 173 5.30 -6.65 0.12
N ILE A 174 5.33 -7.98 -0.07
CA ILE A 174 5.54 -8.91 1.05
C ILE A 174 6.99 -8.89 1.51
N LEU A 175 7.94 -8.87 0.58
CA LEU A 175 9.37 -8.73 0.89
C LEU A 175 9.67 -7.43 1.63
N PHE A 176 9.00 -6.34 1.25
CA PHE A 176 9.15 -5.06 1.93
C PHE A 176 8.64 -5.14 3.37
N ALA A 177 7.44 -5.69 3.61
CA ALA A 177 6.92 -5.89 4.96
C ALA A 177 7.83 -6.81 5.79
N LYS A 178 8.38 -7.89 5.18
CA LYS A 178 9.37 -8.76 5.83
C LYS A 178 10.62 -7.99 6.24
N GLY A 179 11.17 -7.20 5.33
CA GLY A 179 12.39 -6.42 5.60
C GLY A 179 12.18 -5.28 6.63
N LEU A 180 10.96 -4.73 6.74
CA LEU A 180 10.59 -3.82 7.83
C LEU A 180 10.57 -4.57 9.18
N ASN A 181 9.96 -5.76 9.24
CA ASN A 181 9.95 -6.58 10.45
C ASN A 181 11.37 -7.00 10.88
N ASP A 182 12.25 -7.32 9.92
CA ASP A 182 13.66 -7.63 10.20
C ASP A 182 14.44 -6.45 10.80
N ARG A 183 13.90 -5.23 10.62
CA ARG A 183 14.42 -3.96 11.17
C ARG A 183 13.68 -3.50 12.43
N GLY A 184 12.78 -4.32 12.98
CA GLY A 184 12.03 -4.01 14.20
C GLY A 184 10.79 -3.14 13.97
N VAL A 185 10.45 -2.82 12.73
CA VAL A 185 9.22 -2.07 12.39
C VAL A 185 8.06 -3.04 12.19
N ARG A 186 6.96 -2.86 12.91
CA ARG A 186 5.76 -3.70 12.73
C ARG A 186 5.19 -3.53 11.34
N ALA A 187 5.22 -4.58 10.54
CA ALA A 187 4.69 -4.54 9.18
C ALA A 187 3.95 -5.81 8.82
N TYR A 188 2.88 -5.64 8.04
CA TYR A 188 1.98 -6.70 7.62
C TYR A 188 1.68 -6.59 6.14
N THR A 189 1.25 -7.69 5.55
CA THR A 189 0.70 -7.70 4.19
C THR A 189 -0.68 -8.31 4.21
N VAL A 190 -1.63 -7.62 3.60
CA VAL A 190 -3.02 -8.09 3.45
C VAL A 190 -3.25 -8.55 2.02
N ASP A 191 -3.67 -9.80 1.87
CA ASP A 191 -4.26 -10.30 0.62
C ASP A 191 -5.72 -9.91 0.56
N PRO A 192 -6.13 -9.08 -0.39
CA PRO A 192 -7.54 -8.72 -0.52
C PRO A 192 -8.39 -9.85 -1.13
N GLY A 193 -7.78 -10.90 -1.68
CA GLY A 193 -8.47 -11.87 -2.50
C GLY A 193 -8.95 -11.30 -3.84
N LEU A 194 -9.99 -11.92 -4.41
CA LEU A 194 -10.69 -11.38 -5.57
C LEU A 194 -11.74 -10.39 -5.07
N VAL A 195 -11.59 -9.14 -5.45
CA VAL A 195 -12.48 -8.06 -5.01
C VAL A 195 -13.19 -7.44 -6.21
N ASN A 196 -14.46 -7.17 -6.08
CA ASN A 196 -15.23 -6.45 -7.08
C ASN A 196 -14.88 -4.95 -7.03
N THR A 197 -13.80 -4.56 -7.71
CA THR A 197 -13.32 -3.18 -7.82
C THR A 197 -12.99 -2.83 -9.26
N ASP A 198 -12.93 -1.54 -9.57
CA ASP A 198 -12.57 -1.03 -10.90
C ASP A 198 -11.06 -0.98 -11.16
N ILE A 199 -10.26 -1.73 -10.38
CA ILE A 199 -8.79 -1.75 -10.47
C ILE A 199 -8.29 -2.16 -11.88
N GLY A 200 -9.06 -2.99 -12.60
CA GLY A 200 -8.75 -3.45 -13.95
C GLY A 200 -9.20 -2.51 -15.07
N ASN A 201 -10.01 -1.48 -14.79
CA ASN A 201 -10.60 -0.61 -15.82
C ASN A 201 -9.80 0.67 -16.09
N LYS A 202 -8.69 0.87 -15.41
CA LYS A 202 -7.85 2.07 -15.57
C LYS A 202 -6.79 1.83 -16.65
N GLN A 203 -7.10 2.15 -17.91
CA GLN A 203 -6.17 2.08 -19.07
C GLN A 203 -5.59 0.68 -19.34
N THR A 204 -6.35 -0.38 -19.12
CA THR A 204 -5.96 -1.74 -19.42
C THR A 204 -6.51 -2.18 -20.77
N GLY A 205 -5.69 -2.85 -21.61
CA GLY A 205 -6.13 -3.38 -22.89
C GLY A 205 -7.20 -4.49 -22.76
N SER A 206 -7.91 -4.79 -23.86
CA SER A 206 -9.07 -5.67 -23.88
C SER A 206 -8.86 -7.06 -23.26
N LEU A 207 -7.69 -7.67 -23.41
CA LEU A 207 -7.38 -8.99 -22.86
C LEU A 207 -7.26 -8.99 -21.33
N VAL A 208 -6.59 -7.98 -20.77
CA VAL A 208 -6.46 -7.82 -19.32
C VAL A 208 -7.83 -7.49 -18.72
N ASN A 209 -8.60 -6.62 -19.37
CA ASN A 209 -9.98 -6.31 -18.98
C ASN A 209 -10.89 -7.55 -19.01
N PHE A 210 -10.74 -8.44 -20.01
CA PHE A 210 -11.51 -9.68 -20.10
C PHE A 210 -11.18 -10.63 -18.94
N ILE A 211 -9.89 -10.85 -18.63
CA ILE A 211 -9.48 -11.69 -17.49
C ILE A 211 -9.99 -11.12 -16.17
N TRP A 212 -9.93 -9.79 -15.98
CA TRP A 212 -10.45 -9.13 -14.78
C TRP A 212 -11.95 -9.13 -14.71
N SER A 213 -12.67 -9.01 -15.84
CA SER A 213 -14.14 -9.08 -15.86
C SER A 213 -14.67 -10.46 -15.47
N LEU A 214 -14.00 -11.54 -15.90
CA LEU A 214 -14.33 -12.90 -15.46
C LEU A 214 -14.08 -13.10 -13.96
N ARG A 215 -13.02 -12.51 -13.42
CA ARG A 215 -12.69 -12.54 -11.99
C ARG A 215 -13.65 -11.67 -11.15
N LYS A 216 -14.17 -10.59 -11.71
CA LYS A 216 -15.10 -9.65 -11.07
C LYS A 216 -16.42 -10.33 -10.68
N LYS A 217 -16.91 -11.29 -11.48
CA LYS A 217 -18.15 -12.03 -11.20
C LYS A 217 -18.12 -12.86 -9.91
N HIS A 218 -16.92 -13.20 -9.41
CA HIS A 218 -16.71 -14.01 -8.20
C HIS A 218 -16.00 -13.21 -7.09
N GLY A 219 -15.84 -11.89 -7.27
CA GLY A 219 -15.16 -11.02 -6.31
C GLY A 219 -16.06 -10.72 -5.10
N VAL A 220 -15.44 -10.67 -3.92
CA VAL A 220 -16.10 -10.23 -2.70
C VAL A 220 -16.24 -8.71 -2.66
N ALA A 221 -17.14 -8.20 -1.82
CA ALA A 221 -17.30 -6.78 -1.57
C ALA A 221 -16.01 -6.17 -0.95
N PRO A 222 -15.66 -4.91 -1.29
CA PRO A 222 -14.45 -4.24 -0.78
C PRO A 222 -14.38 -4.15 0.76
N GLU A 223 -15.51 -4.18 1.43
CA GLU A 223 -15.64 -4.15 2.89
C GLU A 223 -15.01 -5.37 3.58
N ILE A 224 -14.95 -6.51 2.86
CA ILE A 224 -14.41 -7.77 3.41
C ILE A 224 -12.88 -7.68 3.60
N PRO A 225 -12.06 -7.35 2.58
CA PRO A 225 -10.62 -7.14 2.81
C PRO A 225 -10.33 -5.92 3.68
N ALA A 226 -11.16 -4.87 3.66
CA ALA A 226 -11.03 -3.72 4.53
C ALA A 226 -11.12 -4.10 6.02
N GLU A 227 -11.88 -5.15 6.37
CA GLU A 227 -11.93 -5.69 7.73
C GLU A 227 -10.57 -6.20 8.20
N THR A 228 -9.77 -6.79 7.31
CA THR A 228 -8.44 -7.30 7.67
C THR A 228 -7.47 -6.16 8.02
N TYR A 229 -7.58 -4.99 7.38
CA TYR A 229 -6.78 -3.82 7.79
C TYR A 229 -7.17 -3.34 9.19
N LEU A 230 -8.47 -3.25 9.46
CA LEU A 230 -8.96 -2.85 10.78
C LEU A 230 -8.58 -3.88 11.84
N PHE A 231 -8.75 -5.18 11.56
CA PHE A 231 -8.33 -6.28 12.44
C PHE A 231 -6.87 -6.12 12.86
N LEU A 232 -5.94 -5.85 11.93
CA LEU A 232 -4.51 -5.68 12.23
C LEU A 232 -4.22 -4.43 13.09
N CYS A 233 -5.17 -3.49 13.21
CA CYS A 233 -5.06 -2.28 14.01
C CYS A 233 -5.77 -2.36 15.36
N GLU A 234 -6.72 -3.28 15.54
CA GLU A 234 -7.61 -3.33 16.71
C GLU A 234 -7.28 -4.48 17.69
N GLN A 235 -6.37 -5.40 17.34
CA GLN A 235 -6.04 -6.52 18.23
C GLN A 235 -5.37 -6.04 19.52
N GLU A 236 -5.80 -6.54 20.67
CA GLU A 236 -5.18 -6.30 21.98
C GLU A 236 -3.73 -6.82 22.00
N ARG A 237 -3.52 -8.01 21.46
CA ARG A 237 -2.17 -8.55 21.21
C ARG A 237 -1.75 -8.21 19.79
N THR A 238 -0.53 -7.69 19.67
CA THR A 238 0.06 -7.42 18.35
C THR A 238 0.12 -8.71 17.53
N PRO A 239 -0.51 -8.75 16.34
CA PRO A 239 -0.40 -9.91 15.46
C PRO A 239 1.05 -10.19 15.09
N GLU A 240 1.50 -11.45 15.19
CA GLU A 240 2.91 -11.83 14.95
C GLU A 240 3.19 -12.21 13.50
N GLY A 241 2.15 -12.65 12.78
CA GLY A 241 2.28 -13.10 11.38
C GLY A 241 2.58 -11.97 10.41
N LEU A 242 3.04 -12.34 9.20
CA LEU A 242 3.40 -11.39 8.14
C LEU A 242 2.29 -11.19 7.10
N TYR A 243 1.54 -12.25 6.76
CA TYR A 243 0.64 -12.27 5.62
C TYR A 243 -0.75 -12.74 6.03
N TYR A 244 -1.77 -11.91 5.78
CA TYR A 244 -3.13 -12.09 6.26
C TYR A 244 -4.15 -12.11 5.13
N TYR A 245 -5.14 -12.98 5.26
CA TYR A 245 -6.33 -13.05 4.41
C TYR A 245 -7.55 -13.35 5.29
N LEU A 246 -8.61 -12.55 5.18
CA LEU A 246 -9.83 -12.69 5.98
C LEU A 246 -9.54 -12.76 7.50
N CYS A 247 -8.77 -11.80 8.00
CA CYS A 247 -8.34 -11.69 9.40
C CYS A 247 -7.58 -12.91 9.94
N ARG A 248 -7.06 -13.77 9.07
CA ARG A 248 -6.29 -14.95 9.45
C ARG A 248 -4.90 -14.94 8.79
N GLU A 249 -3.91 -15.33 9.56
CA GLU A 249 -2.58 -15.55 9.01
C GLU A 249 -2.60 -16.65 7.94
N ARG A 250 -1.80 -16.48 6.90
CA ARG A 250 -1.65 -17.42 5.79
C ARG A 250 -0.19 -17.61 5.43
N LYS A 251 0.10 -18.78 4.86
CA LYS A 251 1.42 -19.07 4.30
C LYS A 251 1.66 -18.22 3.06
N PHE A 252 2.87 -17.72 2.94
CA PHE A 252 3.39 -16.98 1.79
C PHE A 252 4.39 -17.82 0.99
N SER A 253 4.95 -17.26 -0.11
CA SER A 253 5.95 -17.91 -0.96
C SER A 253 7.27 -18.13 -0.22
N GLY A 254 7.97 -19.22 -0.51
CA GLY A 254 9.34 -19.46 -0.04
C GLY A 254 10.37 -18.44 -0.53
N GLU A 255 10.02 -17.60 -1.53
CA GLU A 255 10.84 -16.47 -1.97
C GLU A 255 10.90 -15.34 -0.92
N VAL A 256 9.98 -15.32 0.04
CA VAL A 256 9.94 -14.29 1.10
C VAL A 256 10.91 -14.68 2.23
N THR A 257 12.17 -14.39 2.01
CA THR A 257 13.28 -14.61 2.96
C THR A 257 13.90 -13.28 3.39
N SER A 258 14.62 -13.25 4.51
CA SER A 258 15.37 -12.06 4.95
C SER A 258 16.44 -11.66 3.94
N GLU A 259 17.07 -12.61 3.25
CA GLU A 259 18.03 -12.34 2.18
C GLU A 259 17.38 -11.60 1.02
N ASN A 260 16.29 -12.12 0.46
CA ASN A 260 15.58 -11.47 -0.64
C ASN A 260 14.98 -10.13 -0.22
N ALA A 261 14.51 -9.99 1.03
CA ALA A 261 14.05 -8.73 1.58
C ALA A 261 15.20 -7.70 1.63
N GLY A 262 16.38 -8.08 2.11
CA GLY A 262 17.56 -7.23 2.10
C GLY A 262 17.99 -6.80 0.71
N ARG A 263 17.98 -7.72 -0.27
CA ARG A 263 18.26 -7.40 -1.69
C ARG A 263 17.25 -6.41 -2.27
N LEU A 264 15.96 -6.57 -1.95
CA LEU A 264 14.92 -5.64 -2.40
C LEU A 264 15.10 -4.25 -1.77
N PHE A 265 15.43 -4.17 -0.48
CA PHE A 265 15.73 -2.90 0.17
C PHE A 265 16.88 -2.18 -0.53
N ALA A 266 18.01 -2.83 -0.72
CA ALA A 266 19.18 -2.24 -1.40
C ALA A 266 18.85 -1.76 -2.82
N LEU A 267 18.08 -2.54 -3.58
CA LEU A 267 17.60 -2.15 -4.90
C LEU A 267 16.69 -0.91 -4.81
N SER A 268 15.69 -0.92 -3.93
CA SER A 268 14.70 0.15 -3.83
C SER A 268 15.32 1.45 -3.28
N GLU A 269 16.23 1.36 -2.32
CA GLU A 269 17.01 2.50 -1.81
C GLU A 269 17.81 3.18 -2.93
N LYS A 270 18.51 2.37 -3.74
CA LYS A 270 19.26 2.87 -4.91
C LYS A 270 18.35 3.56 -5.93
N LEU A 271 17.19 2.95 -6.24
CA LEU A 271 16.24 3.51 -7.23
C LEU A 271 15.56 4.78 -6.72
N CYS A 272 15.28 4.87 -5.42
CA CYS A 272 14.61 6.01 -4.82
C CYS A 272 15.57 7.10 -4.32
N GLY A 273 16.87 6.84 -4.27
CA GLY A 273 17.84 7.78 -3.71
C GLY A 273 17.63 8.06 -2.22
N ILE A 274 17.15 7.09 -1.46
CA ILE A 274 16.88 7.18 -0.02
C ILE A 274 17.54 6.02 0.73
N SER A 275 17.70 6.15 2.05
CA SER A 275 18.19 5.06 2.90
C SER A 275 17.27 4.85 4.10
N TYR A 276 17.14 3.59 4.53
CA TYR A 276 16.55 3.18 5.80
C TYR A 276 17.61 3.01 6.91
N GLU A 277 18.91 3.09 6.56
CA GLU A 277 19.99 3.09 7.55
C GLU A 277 20.04 4.42 8.29
N GLY A 278 20.11 4.37 9.62
CA GLY A 278 20.10 5.55 10.49
C GLY A 278 18.74 5.93 11.05
N GLN A 279 17.64 5.27 10.64
CA GLN A 279 16.32 5.43 11.24
C GLN A 279 16.00 4.35 12.29
N ALA A 280 16.79 3.28 12.36
CA ALA A 280 16.65 2.24 13.37
C ALA A 280 17.63 2.49 14.53
N LYS A 281 17.06 2.65 15.74
CA LYS A 281 17.68 2.73 17.06
C LYS A 281 17.96 4.13 17.61
N THR A 282 16.91 4.75 18.11
CA THR A 282 16.94 5.35 19.45
C THR A 282 15.93 4.54 20.28
N ALA A 283 16.44 3.46 20.86
CA ALA A 283 15.73 2.74 21.93
C ALA A 283 16.03 3.44 23.24
#